data_f88d6be8c7e0e39ad57723c326c79a4f
#
_entry.id   f88d6be8c7e0e39ad57723c326c79a4f
#
_cell.length_a   1.000
_cell.length_b   1.000
_cell.length_c   1.000
_cell.angle_alpha   90.00
_cell.angle_beta   90.00
_cell.angle_gamma   90.00
#
_symmetry.space_group_name_H-M   'P 1'
#
loop_
_entity.id
_entity.type
_entity.pdbx_description
1 polymer ?
#
loop_
_entity_poly.entity_id
_entity_poly.type
_entity_poly.pdbx_seq_one_letter_code
_entity_poly.pdbx_strand_id
1 'polypeptide(L)'
;MKIHEYQGKEILRRYAVPVPRGEAAFSVDEAVAVAQRLGGPVWVVKAQIHAGGRGKGGGVKLARSIDEVRAHAQSILGMQLVTHQTSAQGQKVHRLLIEEGADIRKELYLGMVVDRATQKVCLMASSEGGMDIEEVAAHTPEKIHRVAIDPVAGLTDAQCDEVALAIGLPQAALAQARTALRGLYQAFWDTDASLAEINPLVLTGDGRIVALDAKFNFDSNALFRHPEIVALRDLDEEDPAEIQASKFDLAYIQLDGNIGCLVNGAGLAMATMDTIKLYGGSPANFLDVGGGATAEKVTEAFKIMLTSANLKAILVNIFGGIMKCDTIAEGVITASRAVKLAVPLVVRMKGTNEALGRKLLAESGLPIISADTMAEAAERVVAATRAAPAGATV
;
A
#
# COMPACT_ATOMS: atom_id res chain seq x y z
N MET A 1 -2.17 0.97 6.24
CA MET A 1 -0.94 0.27 6.67
C MET A 1 -1.01 -1.19 6.21
N LYS A 2 0.09 -1.76 5.69
CA LYS A 2 0.22 -3.18 5.30
C LYS A 2 1.03 -3.94 6.36
N ILE A 3 0.89 -5.27 6.37
CA ILE A 3 1.69 -6.17 7.22
C ILE A 3 2.16 -7.38 6.41
N HIS A 4 3.13 -8.13 6.95
CA HIS A 4 3.61 -9.37 6.33
C HIS A 4 2.61 -10.52 6.44
N GLU A 5 2.74 -11.52 5.57
CA GLU A 5 1.91 -12.73 5.56
C GLU A 5 1.91 -13.44 6.92
N TYR A 6 3.08 -13.65 7.54
CA TYR A 6 3.15 -14.34 8.84
C TYR A 6 2.38 -13.60 9.94
N GLN A 7 2.38 -12.26 9.92
CA GLN A 7 1.63 -11.42 10.85
C GLN A 7 0.11 -11.52 10.55
N GLY A 8 -0.27 -11.49 9.27
CA GLY A 8 -1.65 -11.70 8.85
C GLY A 8 -2.19 -13.07 9.28
N LYS A 9 -1.38 -14.12 9.14
CA LYS A 9 -1.73 -15.47 9.63
C LYS A 9 -1.86 -15.54 11.14
N GLU A 10 -1.07 -14.78 11.89
CA GLU A 10 -1.23 -14.68 13.35
C GLU A 10 -2.57 -14.03 13.72
N ILE A 11 -2.99 -13.00 12.99
CA ILE A 11 -4.32 -12.42 13.16
C ILE A 11 -5.39 -13.47 12.83
N LEU A 12 -5.32 -14.13 11.67
CA LEU A 12 -6.28 -15.17 11.27
C LEU A 12 -6.40 -16.27 12.32
N ARG A 13 -5.29 -16.71 12.91
CA ARG A 13 -5.27 -17.74 13.97
C ARG A 13 -6.03 -17.30 15.23
N ARG A 14 -5.94 -16.02 15.63
CA ARG A 14 -6.70 -15.47 16.76
C ARG A 14 -8.19 -15.52 16.55
N TYR A 15 -8.64 -15.46 15.28
CA TYR A 15 -10.03 -15.57 14.88
C TYR A 15 -10.43 -16.99 14.41
N ALA A 16 -9.67 -18.00 14.81
CA ALA A 16 -9.94 -19.40 14.52
C ALA A 16 -9.96 -19.79 13.03
N VAL A 17 -9.38 -18.96 12.15
CA VAL A 17 -9.15 -19.35 10.75
C VAL A 17 -7.96 -20.31 10.71
N PRO A 18 -8.12 -21.54 10.17
CA PRO A 18 -7.02 -22.48 10.10
C PRO A 18 -5.91 -21.98 9.18
N VAL A 19 -4.69 -21.98 9.69
CA VAL A 19 -3.46 -21.64 8.93
C VAL A 19 -2.41 -22.72 9.18
N PRO A 20 -1.44 -22.94 8.29
CA PRO A 20 -0.34 -23.87 8.50
C PRO A 20 0.45 -23.52 9.78
N ARG A 21 1.06 -24.50 10.39
CA ARG A 21 2.07 -24.25 11.42
C ARG A 21 3.30 -23.64 10.77
N GLY A 22 3.81 -22.56 11.31
CA GLY A 22 4.96 -21.87 10.77
C GLY A 22 5.40 -20.73 11.64
N GLU A 23 6.65 -20.31 11.45
CA GLU A 23 7.28 -19.21 12.18
C GLU A 23 8.12 -18.37 11.25
N ALA A 24 8.25 -17.08 11.57
CA ALA A 24 9.17 -16.18 10.88
C ALA A 24 10.63 -16.51 11.25
N ALA A 25 11.54 -16.28 10.31
CA ALA A 25 12.98 -16.44 10.51
C ALA A 25 13.73 -15.25 9.89
N PHE A 26 14.69 -14.69 10.60
CA PHE A 26 15.47 -13.52 10.22
C PHE A 26 16.91 -13.88 9.84
N SER A 27 17.26 -15.16 9.96
CA SER A 27 18.55 -15.72 9.54
C SER A 27 18.36 -17.13 8.98
N VAL A 28 19.38 -17.62 8.27
CA VAL A 28 19.39 -18.99 7.73
C VAL A 28 19.34 -20.03 8.84
N ASP A 29 20.06 -19.79 9.94
CA ASP A 29 20.09 -20.72 11.08
C ASP A 29 18.76 -20.75 11.83
N GLU A 30 18.08 -19.61 11.98
CA GLU A 30 16.71 -19.57 12.49
C GLU A 30 15.74 -20.34 11.59
N ALA A 31 15.84 -20.19 10.26
CA ALA A 31 15.01 -20.92 9.31
C ALA A 31 15.16 -22.42 9.45
N VAL A 32 16.40 -22.91 9.60
CA VAL A 32 16.70 -24.33 9.86
C VAL A 32 16.13 -24.76 11.21
N ALA A 33 16.33 -23.98 12.26
CA ALA A 33 15.81 -24.30 13.59
C ALA A 33 14.27 -24.38 13.61
N VAL A 34 13.58 -23.47 12.91
CA VAL A 34 12.13 -23.50 12.75
C VAL A 34 11.70 -24.79 12.03
N ALA A 35 12.34 -25.14 10.91
CA ALA A 35 12.01 -26.35 10.16
C ALA A 35 12.19 -27.62 11.01
N GLN A 36 13.25 -27.68 11.80
CA GLN A 36 13.49 -28.81 12.72
C GLN A 36 12.40 -28.92 13.81
N ARG A 37 11.95 -27.79 14.39
CA ARG A 37 10.86 -27.77 15.36
C ARG A 37 9.50 -28.18 14.77
N LEU A 38 9.20 -27.70 13.55
CA LEU A 38 7.97 -28.05 12.85
C LEU A 38 7.89 -29.56 12.54
N GLY A 39 9.04 -30.16 12.22
CA GLY A 39 9.09 -31.55 11.78
C GLY A 39 8.37 -31.74 10.44
N GLY A 40 8.17 -33.00 10.07
CA GLY A 40 7.41 -33.37 8.87
C GLY A 40 8.28 -33.60 7.64
N PRO A 41 7.68 -34.07 6.53
CA PRO A 41 8.39 -34.48 5.32
C PRO A 41 8.60 -33.33 4.31
N VAL A 42 7.85 -32.20 4.46
CA VAL A 42 7.88 -31.09 3.52
C VAL A 42 7.71 -29.76 4.25
N TRP A 43 8.54 -28.80 3.90
CA TRP A 43 8.46 -27.42 4.35
C TRP A 43 8.31 -26.46 3.17
N VAL A 44 7.79 -25.28 3.44
CA VAL A 44 7.72 -24.17 2.49
C VAL A 44 8.56 -23.02 3.04
N VAL A 45 9.53 -22.56 2.25
CA VAL A 45 10.35 -21.37 2.55
C VAL A 45 9.81 -20.21 1.74
N LYS A 46 9.28 -19.17 2.41
CA LYS A 46 8.59 -18.05 1.77
C LYS A 46 9.26 -16.73 2.10
N ALA A 47 9.63 -15.95 1.09
CA ALA A 47 10.00 -14.55 1.24
C ALA A 47 8.86 -13.76 1.89
N GLN A 48 9.18 -12.85 2.78
CA GLN A 48 8.21 -11.94 3.40
C GLN A 48 8.47 -10.51 2.91
N ILE A 49 7.65 -10.06 1.98
CA ILE A 49 7.57 -8.68 1.48
C ILE A 49 6.11 -8.26 1.36
N HIS A 50 5.81 -6.95 1.34
CA HIS A 50 4.45 -6.42 1.20
C HIS A 50 3.91 -6.44 -0.25
N ALA A 51 4.31 -7.45 -1.03
CA ALA A 51 3.87 -7.64 -2.42
C ALA A 51 3.40 -9.09 -2.67
N GLY A 52 2.38 -9.22 -3.52
CA GLY A 52 1.92 -10.49 -4.05
C GLY A 52 2.81 -11.03 -5.17
N GLY A 53 2.48 -12.23 -5.71
CA GLY A 53 3.20 -12.83 -6.82
C GLY A 53 4.58 -13.40 -6.45
N ARG A 54 4.89 -13.54 -5.16
CA ARG A 54 6.19 -14.01 -4.64
C ARG A 54 6.60 -15.36 -5.20
N GLY A 55 5.65 -16.28 -5.41
CA GLY A 55 5.90 -17.59 -6.00
C GLY A 55 6.45 -17.51 -7.41
N LYS A 56 5.82 -16.70 -8.28
CA LYS A 56 6.27 -16.45 -9.67
C LYS A 56 7.65 -15.77 -9.71
N GLY A 57 7.94 -14.90 -8.74
CA GLY A 57 9.23 -14.23 -8.58
C GLY A 57 10.35 -15.09 -7.98
N GLY A 58 10.08 -16.35 -7.62
CA GLY A 58 11.06 -17.27 -7.03
C GLY A 58 11.24 -17.14 -5.51
N GLY A 59 10.41 -16.32 -4.85
CA GLY A 59 10.43 -16.10 -3.40
C GLY A 59 9.70 -17.16 -2.57
N VAL A 60 9.18 -18.24 -3.19
CA VAL A 60 8.55 -19.37 -2.51
C VAL A 60 9.14 -20.67 -3.03
N LYS A 61 9.67 -21.51 -2.12
CA LYS A 61 10.31 -22.78 -2.45
C LYS A 61 9.83 -23.89 -1.52
N LEU A 62 9.61 -25.08 -2.10
CA LEU A 62 9.36 -26.31 -1.35
C LEU A 62 10.69 -26.96 -0.99
N ALA A 63 10.82 -27.45 0.23
CA ALA A 63 11.95 -28.20 0.73
C ALA A 63 11.51 -29.55 1.29
N ARG A 64 12.27 -30.61 0.98
CA ARG A 64 12.03 -32.00 1.43
C ARG A 64 13.12 -32.50 2.37
N SER A 65 14.10 -31.67 2.67
CA SER A 65 15.15 -31.92 3.66
C SER A 65 15.55 -30.63 4.34
N ILE A 66 16.18 -30.74 5.49
CA ILE A 66 16.74 -29.59 6.22
C ILE A 66 17.85 -28.90 5.40
N ASP A 67 18.62 -29.65 4.62
CA ASP A 67 19.64 -29.07 3.74
C ASP A 67 19.00 -28.24 2.63
N GLU A 68 17.86 -28.67 2.06
CA GLU A 68 17.10 -27.88 1.10
C GLU A 68 16.52 -26.61 1.76
N VAL A 69 16.01 -26.70 3.01
CA VAL A 69 15.58 -25.50 3.73
C VAL A 69 16.70 -24.50 3.87
N ARG A 70 17.91 -24.95 4.27
CA ARG A 70 19.11 -24.11 4.38
C ARG A 70 19.46 -23.47 3.04
N ALA A 71 19.52 -24.26 1.97
CA ALA A 71 19.87 -23.77 0.63
C ALA A 71 18.84 -22.72 0.12
N HIS A 72 17.55 -22.98 0.30
CA HIS A 72 16.49 -22.03 -0.08
C HIS A 72 16.52 -20.77 0.77
N ALA A 73 16.73 -20.89 2.09
CA ALA A 73 16.86 -19.73 2.97
C ALA A 73 18.06 -18.85 2.57
N GLN A 74 19.22 -19.45 2.24
CA GLN A 74 20.38 -18.72 1.74
C GLN A 74 20.14 -18.00 0.42
N SER A 75 19.36 -18.60 -0.49
CA SER A 75 19.08 -18.01 -1.79
C SER A 75 18.03 -16.90 -1.77
N ILE A 76 17.09 -16.97 -0.81
CA ILE A 76 15.94 -16.05 -0.75
C ILE A 76 16.23 -14.89 0.20
N LEU A 77 16.86 -15.12 1.35
CA LEU A 77 17.14 -14.05 2.32
C LEU A 77 18.18 -13.09 1.73
N GLY A 78 17.85 -11.81 1.70
CA GLY A 78 18.68 -10.75 1.12
C GLY A 78 18.53 -10.56 -0.39
N MET A 79 17.79 -11.42 -1.11
CA MET A 79 17.53 -11.22 -2.55
C MET A 79 16.68 -9.99 -2.81
N GLN A 80 16.86 -9.37 -3.99
CA GLN A 80 15.91 -8.40 -4.55
C GLN A 80 14.81 -9.15 -5.27
N LEU A 81 13.64 -9.23 -4.65
CA LEU A 81 12.51 -9.96 -5.21
C LEU A 81 11.65 -9.03 -6.08
N VAL A 82 11.62 -9.32 -7.37
CA VAL A 82 10.80 -8.61 -8.36
C VAL A 82 9.51 -9.39 -8.60
N THR A 83 8.38 -8.74 -8.44
CA THR A 83 7.04 -9.26 -8.76
C THR A 83 6.28 -8.23 -9.58
N HIS A 84 5.10 -8.59 -10.09
CA HIS A 84 4.22 -7.64 -10.79
C HIS A 84 3.67 -6.51 -9.88
N GLN A 85 3.81 -6.64 -8.55
CA GLN A 85 3.39 -5.65 -7.55
C GLN A 85 4.54 -4.83 -6.96
N THR A 86 5.80 -5.13 -7.32
CA THR A 86 6.96 -4.34 -6.91
C THR A 86 7.39 -3.38 -8.01
N SER A 87 8.25 -2.41 -7.68
CA SER A 87 8.99 -1.65 -8.69
C SER A 87 9.93 -2.57 -9.50
N ALA A 88 10.48 -2.05 -10.59
CA ALA A 88 11.48 -2.77 -11.39
C ALA A 88 12.77 -3.11 -10.61
N GLN A 89 13.08 -2.34 -9.55
CA GLN A 89 14.19 -2.59 -8.63
C GLN A 89 13.91 -3.75 -7.68
N GLY A 90 12.64 -4.15 -7.54
CA GLY A 90 12.21 -5.17 -6.59
C GLY A 90 12.22 -4.68 -5.14
N GLN A 91 11.90 -5.61 -4.23
CA GLN A 91 11.93 -5.40 -2.79
C GLN A 91 12.94 -6.35 -2.15
N LYS A 92 13.77 -5.85 -1.26
CA LYS A 92 14.76 -6.67 -0.56
C LYS A 92 14.08 -7.55 0.47
N VAL A 93 14.39 -8.84 0.45
CA VAL A 93 13.86 -9.81 1.41
C VAL A 93 14.66 -9.77 2.71
N HIS A 94 14.06 -9.26 3.78
CA HIS A 94 14.69 -9.15 5.11
C HIS A 94 14.34 -10.29 6.05
N ARG A 95 13.30 -11.08 5.73
CA ARG A 95 12.80 -12.18 6.57
C ARG A 95 12.11 -13.24 5.75
N LEU A 96 12.03 -14.42 6.33
CA LEU A 96 11.38 -15.59 5.75
C LEU A 96 10.22 -16.03 6.63
N LEU A 97 9.28 -16.77 6.05
CA LEU A 97 8.33 -17.59 6.77
C LEU A 97 8.63 -19.04 6.41
N ILE A 98 8.84 -19.87 7.43
CA ILE A 98 9.01 -21.31 7.28
C ILE A 98 7.74 -21.99 7.78
N GLU A 99 7.10 -22.73 6.90
CA GLU A 99 5.83 -23.41 7.18
C GLU A 99 5.86 -24.89 6.85
N GLU A 100 4.98 -25.65 7.47
CA GLU A 100 4.69 -27.03 7.05
C GLU A 100 4.06 -27.03 5.65
N GLY A 101 4.38 -28.04 4.84
CA GLY A 101 3.75 -28.26 3.54
C GLY A 101 2.30 -28.73 3.70
N ALA A 102 1.45 -28.37 2.71
CA ALA A 102 0.06 -28.82 2.66
C ALA A 102 -0.17 -29.69 1.42
N ASP A 103 -0.99 -30.74 1.57
CA ASP A 103 -1.48 -31.54 0.46
C ASP A 103 -2.69 -30.85 -0.19
N ILE A 104 -2.42 -30.05 -1.23
CA ILE A 104 -3.41 -29.19 -1.87
C ILE A 104 -4.24 -29.99 -2.87
N ARG A 105 -5.54 -30.10 -2.61
CA ARG A 105 -6.52 -30.70 -3.53
C ARG A 105 -7.20 -29.66 -4.40
N LYS A 106 -7.54 -28.49 -3.82
CA LYS A 106 -8.21 -27.40 -4.50
C LYS A 106 -7.75 -26.05 -3.93
N GLU A 107 -7.48 -25.10 -4.79
CA GLU A 107 -7.17 -23.72 -4.43
C GLU A 107 -8.39 -22.83 -4.67
N LEU A 108 -8.69 -21.97 -3.73
CA LEU A 108 -9.83 -21.07 -3.68
C LEU A 108 -9.37 -19.66 -3.33
N TYR A 109 -10.16 -18.67 -3.69
CA TYR A 109 -9.93 -17.28 -3.31
C TYR A 109 -10.97 -16.80 -2.32
N LEU A 110 -10.55 -16.08 -1.28
CA LEU A 110 -11.41 -15.27 -0.41
C LEU A 110 -10.85 -13.89 -0.24
N GLY A 111 -11.70 -12.87 -0.33
CA GLY A 111 -11.33 -11.49 -0.06
C GLY A 111 -12.45 -10.71 0.60
N MET A 112 -12.11 -9.74 1.45
CA MET A 112 -13.05 -8.79 2.03
C MET A 112 -12.57 -7.37 1.81
N VAL A 113 -13.46 -6.52 1.36
CA VAL A 113 -13.23 -5.09 1.14
C VAL A 113 -14.47 -4.29 1.55
N VAL A 114 -14.29 -2.99 1.76
CA VAL A 114 -15.42 -2.07 1.87
C VAL A 114 -15.89 -1.69 0.46
N ASP A 115 -17.10 -2.06 0.11
CA ASP A 115 -17.75 -1.57 -1.11
C ASP A 115 -18.35 -0.19 -0.86
N ARG A 116 -17.76 0.81 -1.50
CA ARG A 116 -18.18 2.21 -1.35
C ARG A 116 -19.54 2.51 -1.97
N ALA A 117 -19.94 1.75 -3.00
CA ALA A 117 -21.22 1.96 -3.67
C ALA A 117 -22.39 1.52 -2.79
N THR A 118 -22.26 0.38 -2.12
CA THR A 118 -23.28 -0.17 -1.22
C THR A 118 -23.07 0.24 0.24
N GLN A 119 -21.92 0.83 0.59
CA GLN A 119 -21.50 1.19 1.96
C GLN A 119 -21.53 -0.02 2.91
N LYS A 120 -21.16 -1.19 2.40
CA LYS A 120 -21.14 -2.46 3.13
C LYS A 120 -19.80 -3.16 2.97
N VAL A 121 -19.50 -4.07 3.88
CA VAL A 121 -18.41 -5.03 3.65
C VAL A 121 -18.85 -6.00 2.57
N CYS A 122 -18.03 -6.20 1.56
CA CYS A 122 -18.24 -7.17 0.49
C CYS A 122 -17.28 -8.35 0.67
N LEU A 123 -17.83 -9.54 0.86
CA LEU A 123 -17.11 -10.78 0.75
C LEU A 123 -17.05 -11.18 -0.73
N MET A 124 -15.86 -11.41 -1.23
CA MET A 124 -15.59 -11.96 -2.55
C MET A 124 -15.01 -13.37 -2.41
N ALA A 125 -15.50 -14.30 -3.22
CA ALA A 125 -15.00 -15.67 -3.23
C ALA A 125 -14.96 -16.21 -4.66
N SER A 126 -13.96 -17.05 -4.96
CA SER A 126 -13.82 -17.67 -6.27
C SER A 126 -13.28 -19.10 -6.16
N SER A 127 -13.67 -19.96 -7.12
CA SER A 127 -13.04 -21.26 -7.35
C SER A 127 -11.65 -21.17 -7.98
N GLU A 128 -11.25 -19.99 -8.44
CA GLU A 128 -9.96 -19.70 -9.06
C GLU A 128 -9.02 -19.10 -8.01
N GLY A 129 -8.43 -19.96 -7.17
CA GLY A 129 -7.43 -19.57 -6.18
C GLY A 129 -5.99 -19.68 -6.72
N GLY A 130 -5.03 -19.07 -6.02
CA GLY A 130 -3.63 -19.07 -6.41
C GLY A 130 -3.32 -18.22 -7.66
N MET A 131 -4.33 -17.55 -8.21
CA MET A 131 -4.25 -16.67 -9.37
C MET A 131 -4.43 -15.20 -8.95
N ASP A 132 -4.07 -14.30 -9.85
CA ASP A 132 -4.35 -12.88 -9.69
C ASP A 132 -5.85 -12.63 -9.85
N ILE A 133 -6.52 -12.16 -8.78
CA ILE A 133 -7.97 -11.98 -8.78
C ILE A 133 -8.41 -10.87 -9.74
N GLU A 134 -7.56 -9.90 -10.02
CA GLU A 134 -7.80 -8.83 -10.98
C GLU A 134 -7.88 -9.41 -12.42
N GLU A 135 -7.05 -10.41 -12.74
CA GLU A 135 -7.14 -11.14 -14.01
C GLU A 135 -8.45 -11.93 -14.11
N VAL A 136 -8.86 -12.58 -13.03
CA VAL A 136 -10.16 -13.31 -12.98
C VAL A 136 -11.30 -12.30 -13.14
N ALA A 137 -11.24 -11.15 -12.47
CA ALA A 137 -12.28 -10.12 -12.59
C ALA A 137 -12.37 -9.53 -14.00
N ALA A 138 -11.25 -9.42 -14.72
CA ALA A 138 -11.21 -8.89 -16.09
C ALA A 138 -11.71 -9.88 -17.15
N HIS A 139 -11.43 -11.18 -17.01
CA HIS A 139 -11.67 -12.19 -18.03
C HIS A 139 -12.86 -13.10 -17.76
N THR A 140 -13.13 -13.41 -16.48
CA THR A 140 -14.17 -14.33 -16.04
C THR A 140 -14.89 -13.83 -14.78
N PRO A 141 -15.50 -12.62 -14.80
CA PRO A 141 -16.10 -11.99 -13.62
C PRO A 141 -17.22 -12.82 -12.99
N GLU A 142 -17.87 -13.69 -13.76
CA GLU A 142 -18.92 -14.61 -13.29
C GLU A 142 -18.40 -15.68 -12.32
N LYS A 143 -17.09 -15.91 -12.27
CA LYS A 143 -16.45 -16.80 -11.30
C LYS A 143 -16.23 -16.17 -9.94
N ILE A 144 -16.48 -14.87 -9.80
CA ILE A 144 -16.35 -14.15 -8.54
C ILE A 144 -17.73 -13.97 -7.92
N HIS A 145 -17.98 -14.73 -6.86
CA HIS A 145 -19.20 -14.59 -6.05
C HIS A 145 -19.00 -13.44 -5.08
N ARG A 146 -19.98 -12.54 -5.01
CA ARG A 146 -19.98 -11.37 -4.15
C ARG A 146 -21.15 -11.37 -3.22
N VAL A 147 -20.89 -11.20 -1.93
CA VAL A 147 -21.92 -11.12 -0.89
C VAL A 147 -21.74 -9.83 -0.10
N ALA A 148 -22.74 -8.95 -0.15
CA ALA A 148 -22.78 -7.75 0.68
C ALA A 148 -23.24 -8.15 2.08
N ILE A 149 -22.44 -7.79 3.09
CA ILE A 149 -22.70 -8.13 4.49
C ILE A 149 -23.35 -6.93 5.16
N ASP A 150 -24.50 -7.16 5.77
CA ASP A 150 -25.14 -6.12 6.56
C ASP A 150 -24.34 -5.86 7.85
N PRO A 151 -23.98 -4.59 8.15
CA PRO A 151 -23.11 -4.30 9.28
C PRO A 151 -23.75 -4.58 10.65
N VAL A 152 -25.08 -4.67 10.73
CA VAL A 152 -25.80 -4.98 11.96
C VAL A 152 -25.98 -6.48 12.16
N ALA A 153 -26.35 -7.19 11.09
CA ALA A 153 -26.55 -8.64 11.14
C ALA A 153 -25.23 -9.45 11.11
N GLY A 154 -24.18 -8.87 10.52
CA GLY A 154 -22.92 -9.55 10.28
C GLY A 154 -23.03 -10.65 9.21
N LEU A 155 -22.00 -11.45 9.06
CA LEU A 155 -21.96 -12.58 8.12
C LEU A 155 -22.73 -13.77 8.71
N THR A 156 -23.82 -14.16 8.05
CA THR A 156 -24.72 -15.25 8.51
C THR A 156 -24.23 -16.62 8.06
N ASP A 157 -24.67 -17.70 8.74
CA ASP A 157 -24.37 -19.08 8.35
C ASP A 157 -24.90 -19.42 6.95
N ALA A 158 -26.09 -18.92 6.61
CA ALA A 158 -26.68 -19.12 5.30
C ALA A 158 -25.81 -18.53 4.18
N GLN A 159 -25.29 -17.33 4.37
CA GLN A 159 -24.36 -16.69 3.43
C GLN A 159 -23.02 -17.46 3.34
N CYS A 160 -22.51 -17.96 4.48
CA CYS A 160 -21.31 -18.80 4.47
C CYS A 160 -21.51 -20.09 3.66
N ASP A 161 -22.64 -20.77 3.84
CA ASP A 161 -22.96 -21.99 3.09
C ASP A 161 -23.14 -21.73 1.60
N GLU A 162 -23.86 -20.67 1.25
CA GLU A 162 -24.06 -20.24 -0.13
C GLU A 162 -22.71 -20.02 -0.82
N VAL A 163 -21.83 -19.22 -0.21
CA VAL A 163 -20.50 -18.93 -0.76
C VAL A 163 -19.65 -20.20 -0.86
N ALA A 164 -19.63 -21.02 0.20
CA ALA A 164 -18.83 -22.25 0.22
C ALA A 164 -19.24 -23.23 -0.90
N LEU A 165 -20.54 -23.40 -1.12
CA LEU A 165 -21.07 -24.25 -2.20
C LEU A 165 -20.80 -23.64 -3.57
N ALA A 166 -20.96 -22.33 -3.73
CA ALA A 166 -20.73 -21.62 -4.99
C ALA A 166 -19.28 -21.75 -5.47
N ILE A 167 -18.29 -21.72 -4.56
CA ILE A 167 -16.87 -21.94 -4.91
C ILE A 167 -16.51 -23.43 -4.98
N GLY A 168 -17.50 -24.32 -4.82
CA GLY A 168 -17.39 -25.77 -5.02
C GLY A 168 -16.71 -26.52 -3.87
N LEU A 169 -16.91 -26.07 -2.63
CA LEU A 169 -16.57 -26.87 -1.45
C LEU A 169 -17.61 -27.98 -1.24
N PRO A 170 -17.19 -29.18 -0.81
CA PRO A 170 -18.15 -30.28 -0.55
C PRO A 170 -18.95 -30.01 0.72
N GLN A 171 -20.14 -30.61 0.80
CA GLN A 171 -21.05 -30.49 1.95
C GLN A 171 -20.33 -30.80 3.30
N ALA A 172 -19.46 -31.80 3.30
CA ALA A 172 -18.68 -32.18 4.50
C ALA A 172 -17.73 -31.09 5.03
N ALA A 173 -17.37 -30.10 4.18
CA ALA A 173 -16.48 -29.01 4.55
C ALA A 173 -17.23 -27.76 5.05
N LEU A 174 -18.56 -27.69 4.98
CA LEU A 174 -19.34 -26.49 5.31
C LEU A 174 -19.10 -25.97 6.73
N ALA A 175 -19.00 -26.85 7.71
CA ALA A 175 -18.73 -26.41 9.10
C ALA A 175 -17.38 -25.70 9.22
N GLN A 176 -16.35 -26.22 8.55
CA GLN A 176 -15.02 -25.59 8.52
C GLN A 176 -15.04 -24.30 7.69
N ALA A 177 -15.80 -24.28 6.57
CA ALA A 177 -15.97 -23.08 5.76
C ALA A 177 -16.62 -21.95 6.55
N ARG A 178 -17.68 -22.22 7.31
CA ARG A 178 -18.32 -21.25 8.21
C ARG A 178 -17.32 -20.67 9.21
N THR A 179 -16.49 -21.53 9.83
CA THR A 179 -15.45 -21.09 10.77
C THR A 179 -14.45 -20.16 10.09
N ALA A 180 -13.94 -20.53 8.91
CA ALA A 180 -12.98 -19.72 8.17
C ALA A 180 -13.57 -18.39 7.69
N LEU A 181 -14.76 -18.38 7.12
CA LEU A 181 -15.43 -17.19 6.59
C LEU A 181 -15.82 -16.21 7.70
N ARG A 182 -16.39 -16.72 8.79
CA ARG A 182 -16.73 -15.89 9.95
C ARG A 182 -15.48 -15.34 10.64
N GLY A 183 -14.45 -16.17 10.78
CA GLY A 183 -13.18 -15.74 11.35
C GLY A 183 -12.52 -14.64 10.52
N LEU A 184 -12.53 -14.75 9.18
CA LEU A 184 -12.03 -13.72 8.28
C LEU A 184 -12.84 -12.42 8.41
N TYR A 185 -14.19 -12.52 8.44
CA TYR A 185 -15.07 -11.36 8.63
C TYR A 185 -14.81 -10.68 9.97
N GLN A 186 -14.71 -11.44 11.06
CA GLN A 186 -14.47 -10.88 12.38
C GLN A 186 -13.08 -10.24 12.47
N ALA A 187 -12.05 -10.88 11.89
CA ALA A 187 -10.71 -10.30 11.79
C ALA A 187 -10.73 -8.98 11.02
N PHE A 188 -11.42 -8.93 9.86
CA PHE A 188 -11.58 -7.73 9.06
C PHE A 188 -12.25 -6.60 9.85
N TRP A 189 -13.37 -6.92 10.53
CA TRP A 189 -14.18 -5.95 11.25
C TRP A 189 -13.49 -5.39 12.49
N ASP A 190 -12.97 -6.28 13.35
CA ASP A 190 -12.40 -5.90 14.64
C ASP A 190 -11.05 -5.16 14.53
N THR A 191 -10.35 -5.34 13.41
CA THR A 191 -9.05 -4.70 13.19
C THR A 191 -9.11 -3.48 12.28
N ASP A 192 -10.30 -3.02 11.89
CA ASP A 192 -10.50 -1.97 10.90
C ASP A 192 -9.69 -2.20 9.62
N ALA A 193 -9.70 -3.44 9.14
CA ALA A 193 -9.04 -3.76 7.88
C ALA A 193 -9.80 -3.10 6.71
N SER A 194 -9.07 -2.57 5.75
CA SER A 194 -9.61 -2.10 4.46
C SER A 194 -9.57 -3.18 3.37
N LEU A 195 -8.71 -4.17 3.58
CA LEU A 195 -8.59 -5.39 2.78
C LEU A 195 -8.17 -6.54 3.71
N ALA A 196 -8.83 -7.68 3.59
CA ALA A 196 -8.34 -8.96 4.10
C ALA A 196 -8.50 -10.00 2.99
N GLU A 197 -7.41 -10.65 2.59
CA GLU A 197 -7.37 -11.59 1.48
C GLU A 197 -6.67 -12.87 1.87
N ILE A 198 -7.25 -14.00 1.45
CA ILE A 198 -6.67 -15.34 1.53
C ILE A 198 -6.57 -15.89 0.11
N ASN A 199 -5.35 -15.96 -0.42
CA ASN A 199 -5.12 -16.41 -1.79
C ASN A 199 -3.83 -17.24 -1.92
N PRO A 200 -3.93 -18.61 -1.84
CA PRO A 200 -5.17 -19.38 -1.79
C PRO A 200 -5.67 -19.76 -0.38
N LEU A 201 -6.99 -19.92 -0.28
CA LEU A 201 -7.60 -20.82 0.69
C LEU A 201 -7.61 -22.21 0.06
N VAL A 202 -7.22 -23.25 0.77
CA VAL A 202 -7.14 -24.58 0.19
C VAL A 202 -8.04 -25.57 0.86
N LEU A 203 -8.59 -26.49 0.06
CA LEU A 203 -9.12 -27.77 0.52
C LEU A 203 -7.98 -28.79 0.39
N THR A 204 -7.58 -29.39 1.49
CA THR A 204 -6.53 -30.42 1.53
C THR A 204 -7.04 -31.81 1.17
N GLY A 205 -6.15 -32.75 0.85
CA GLY A 205 -6.51 -34.13 0.53
C GLY A 205 -7.22 -34.87 1.66
N ASP A 206 -6.96 -34.52 2.92
CA ASP A 206 -7.62 -35.02 4.12
C ASP A 206 -8.92 -34.24 4.47
N GLY A 207 -9.36 -33.32 3.61
CA GLY A 207 -10.64 -32.60 3.71
C GLY A 207 -10.63 -31.41 4.67
N ARG A 208 -9.47 -30.91 5.08
CA ARG A 208 -9.37 -29.68 5.88
C ARG A 208 -9.39 -28.42 4.99
N ILE A 209 -9.89 -27.33 5.55
CA ILE A 209 -9.78 -25.99 4.96
C ILE A 209 -8.64 -25.25 5.66
N VAL A 210 -7.70 -24.70 4.88
CA VAL A 210 -6.50 -24.03 5.41
C VAL A 210 -6.17 -22.78 4.58
N ALA A 211 -5.92 -21.66 5.22
CA ALA A 211 -5.45 -20.43 4.57
C ALA A 211 -3.91 -20.50 4.37
N LEU A 212 -3.47 -20.66 3.11
CA LEU A 212 -2.04 -20.78 2.79
C LEU A 212 -1.34 -19.43 2.61
N ASP A 213 -2.07 -18.36 2.41
CA ASP A 213 -1.55 -16.99 2.38
C ASP A 213 -2.51 -16.08 3.14
N ALA A 214 -2.04 -14.93 3.55
CA ALA A 214 -2.82 -13.90 4.21
C ALA A 214 -2.28 -12.52 3.86
N LYS A 215 -3.16 -11.65 3.39
CA LYS A 215 -2.83 -10.25 3.08
C LYS A 215 -3.83 -9.35 3.80
N PHE A 216 -3.31 -8.44 4.61
CA PHE A 216 -4.10 -7.46 5.33
C PHE A 216 -3.61 -6.04 5.01
N ASN A 217 -4.56 -5.16 4.74
CA ASN A 217 -4.37 -3.73 4.75
C ASN A 217 -5.32 -3.13 5.78
N PHE A 218 -4.85 -2.22 6.61
CA PHE A 218 -5.64 -1.57 7.65
C PHE A 218 -5.94 -0.12 7.27
N ASP A 219 -7.08 0.38 7.71
CA ASP A 219 -7.42 1.78 7.58
C ASP A 219 -6.48 2.62 8.47
N SER A 220 -5.64 3.44 7.84
CA SER A 220 -4.69 4.28 8.57
C SER A 220 -5.37 5.28 9.50
N ASN A 221 -6.62 5.67 9.21
CA ASN A 221 -7.39 6.58 10.06
C ASN A 221 -7.86 5.91 11.36
N ALA A 222 -7.89 4.58 11.43
CA ALA A 222 -8.31 3.82 12.60
C ALA A 222 -7.13 3.33 13.47
N LEU A 223 -5.89 3.46 13.00
CA LEU A 223 -4.71 2.91 13.69
C LEU A 223 -4.50 3.47 15.11
N PHE A 224 -5.01 4.65 15.40
CA PHE A 224 -4.91 5.24 16.76
C PHE A 224 -5.57 4.37 17.83
N ARG A 225 -6.52 3.51 17.48
CA ARG A 225 -7.19 2.57 18.39
C ARG A 225 -6.66 1.14 18.32
N HIS A 226 -5.64 0.88 17.48
CA HIS A 226 -5.01 -0.42 17.26
C HIS A 226 -3.49 -0.37 17.47
N PRO A 227 -2.98 -0.06 18.68
CA PRO A 227 -1.54 0.01 18.93
C PRO A 227 -0.82 -1.32 18.66
N GLU A 228 -1.48 -2.46 18.84
CA GLU A 228 -0.98 -3.79 18.53
C GLU A 228 -0.77 -4.01 17.02
N ILE A 229 -1.61 -3.38 16.16
CA ILE A 229 -1.44 -3.40 14.71
C ILE A 229 -0.30 -2.45 14.31
N VAL A 230 -0.23 -1.26 14.91
CA VAL A 230 0.87 -0.31 14.67
C VAL A 230 2.23 -0.94 14.96
N ALA A 231 2.32 -1.77 16.01
CA ALA A 231 3.55 -2.48 16.36
C ALA A 231 4.02 -3.50 15.30
N LEU A 232 3.15 -3.89 14.36
CA LEU A 232 3.47 -4.78 13.24
C LEU A 232 4.06 -4.06 12.03
N ARG A 233 4.11 -2.73 12.05
CA ARG A 233 4.60 -1.92 10.94
C ARG A 233 6.06 -2.23 10.63
N ASP A 234 6.37 -2.39 9.35
CA ASP A 234 7.72 -2.58 8.85
C ASP A 234 8.14 -1.40 7.97
N LEU A 235 9.03 -0.57 8.47
CA LEU A 235 9.51 0.61 7.77
C LEU A 235 10.41 0.27 6.58
N ASP A 236 11.04 -0.90 6.54
CA ASP A 236 11.86 -1.35 5.41
C ASP A 236 11.01 -1.67 4.16
N GLU A 237 9.69 -1.81 4.35
CA GLU A 237 8.71 -2.07 3.29
C GLU A 237 7.96 -0.82 2.81
N GLU A 238 8.22 0.34 3.41
CA GLU A 238 7.58 1.60 3.07
C GLU A 238 8.53 2.52 2.30
N ASP A 239 7.97 3.44 1.52
CA ASP A 239 8.75 4.45 0.82
C ASP A 239 9.42 5.41 1.82
N PRO A 240 10.74 5.64 1.74
CA PRO A 240 11.44 6.52 2.67
C PRO A 240 10.91 7.96 2.70
N ALA A 241 10.40 8.48 1.58
CA ALA A 241 9.81 9.81 1.51
C ALA A 241 8.45 9.84 2.23
N GLU A 242 7.64 8.78 2.13
CA GLU A 242 6.37 8.65 2.86
C GLU A 242 6.61 8.52 4.37
N ILE A 243 7.64 7.75 4.79
CA ILE A 243 8.06 7.66 6.19
C ILE A 243 8.48 9.04 6.72
N GLN A 244 9.29 9.76 5.95
CA GLN A 244 9.74 11.09 6.36
C GLN A 244 8.57 12.06 6.47
N ALA A 245 7.64 12.05 5.52
CA ALA A 245 6.45 12.88 5.51
C ALA A 245 5.55 12.63 6.74
N SER A 246 5.39 11.37 7.13
CA SER A 246 4.57 11.00 8.28
C SER A 246 5.08 11.60 9.62
N LYS A 247 6.38 11.87 9.75
CA LYS A 247 6.96 12.51 10.95
C LYS A 247 6.53 13.96 11.13
N PHE A 248 6.12 14.61 10.03
CA PHE A 248 5.66 16.01 10.01
C PHE A 248 4.17 16.14 9.80
N ASP A 249 3.42 15.03 9.90
CA ASP A 249 1.98 15.02 9.68
C ASP A 249 1.63 15.59 8.27
N LEU A 250 2.37 15.15 7.26
CA LEU A 250 2.16 15.44 5.85
C LEU A 250 1.56 14.20 5.18
N ALA A 251 0.48 14.39 4.43
CA ALA A 251 -0.07 13.34 3.56
C ALA A 251 0.72 13.34 2.25
N TYR A 252 1.64 12.41 2.09
CA TYR A 252 2.52 12.27 0.93
C TYR A 252 2.40 10.87 0.32
N ILE A 253 2.33 10.81 -1.02
CA ILE A 253 2.40 9.57 -1.80
C ILE A 253 3.34 9.80 -2.96
N GLN A 254 4.37 8.95 -3.08
CA GLN A 254 5.31 8.99 -4.19
C GLN A 254 4.65 8.48 -5.49
N LEU A 255 4.90 9.17 -6.61
CA LEU A 255 4.44 8.80 -7.96
C LEU A 255 5.63 8.81 -8.93
N ASP A 256 5.42 8.27 -10.13
CA ASP A 256 6.49 8.07 -11.13
C ASP A 256 6.77 9.31 -12.01
N GLY A 257 6.13 10.44 -11.76
CA GLY A 257 6.26 11.64 -12.57
C GLY A 257 7.51 12.49 -12.29
N ASN A 258 7.48 13.71 -12.82
CA ASN A 258 8.60 14.66 -12.76
C ASN A 258 8.18 16.07 -12.32
N ILE A 259 6.92 16.29 -11.96
CA ILE A 259 6.39 17.56 -11.45
C ILE A 259 5.98 17.36 -9.99
N GLY A 260 6.74 17.96 -9.07
CA GLY A 260 6.39 17.98 -7.65
C GLY A 260 5.15 18.83 -7.40
N CYS A 261 4.24 18.33 -6.56
CA CYS A 261 3.00 19.01 -6.20
C CYS A 261 2.97 19.30 -4.70
N LEU A 262 2.79 20.58 -4.31
CA LEU A 262 2.54 21.00 -2.95
C LEU A 262 1.21 21.73 -2.89
N VAL A 263 0.24 21.16 -2.18
CA VAL A 263 -1.13 21.64 -2.19
C VAL A 263 -1.70 21.61 -0.78
N ASN A 264 -2.67 22.46 -0.47
CA ASN A 264 -3.43 22.38 0.77
C ASN A 264 -4.85 21.87 0.49
N GLY A 265 -5.13 20.68 0.99
CA GLY A 265 -6.38 19.95 0.82
C GLY A 265 -6.34 18.88 -0.27
N ALA A 266 -6.72 17.67 0.13
CA ALA A 266 -6.63 16.47 -0.71
C ALA A 266 -7.40 16.59 -2.04
N GLY A 267 -8.61 17.18 -2.01
CA GLY A 267 -9.40 17.41 -3.23
C GLY A 267 -8.72 18.34 -4.22
N LEU A 268 -8.09 19.43 -3.73
CA LEU A 268 -7.33 20.35 -4.55
C LEU A 268 -6.07 19.67 -5.09
N ALA A 269 -5.41 18.82 -4.30
CA ALA A 269 -4.23 18.08 -4.72
C ALA A 269 -4.57 17.13 -5.88
N MET A 270 -5.65 16.36 -5.78
CA MET A 270 -6.13 15.49 -6.85
C MET A 270 -6.45 16.29 -8.12
N ALA A 271 -7.24 17.38 -8.00
CA ALA A 271 -7.58 18.22 -9.14
C ALA A 271 -6.34 18.87 -9.79
N THR A 272 -5.33 19.22 -8.98
CA THR A 272 -4.05 19.76 -9.49
C THR A 272 -3.31 18.71 -10.32
N MET A 273 -3.21 17.48 -9.83
CA MET A 273 -2.56 16.38 -10.55
C MET A 273 -3.30 16.04 -11.85
N ASP A 274 -4.63 16.00 -11.84
CA ASP A 274 -5.45 15.76 -13.02
C ASP A 274 -5.24 16.88 -14.06
N THR A 275 -5.19 18.14 -13.62
CA THR A 275 -4.94 19.26 -14.51
C THR A 275 -3.53 19.19 -15.11
N ILE A 276 -2.50 18.86 -14.33
CA ILE A 276 -1.14 18.63 -14.86
C ILE A 276 -1.16 17.55 -15.94
N LYS A 277 -1.84 16.42 -15.71
CA LYS A 277 -1.98 15.36 -16.73
C LYS A 277 -2.71 15.81 -17.97
N LEU A 278 -3.79 16.59 -17.83
CA LEU A 278 -4.53 17.16 -18.95
C LEU A 278 -3.65 18.02 -19.86
N TYR A 279 -2.68 18.75 -19.28
CA TYR A 279 -1.70 19.55 -20.01
C TYR A 279 -0.46 18.77 -20.47
N GLY A 280 -0.48 17.45 -20.34
CA GLY A 280 0.59 16.55 -20.82
C GLY A 280 1.81 16.45 -19.89
N GLY A 281 1.67 16.84 -18.62
CA GLY A 281 2.67 16.66 -17.59
C GLY A 281 2.49 15.36 -16.79
N SER A 282 3.43 15.06 -15.88
CA SER A 282 3.39 13.87 -15.04
C SER A 282 3.70 14.25 -13.58
N PRO A 283 2.69 14.17 -12.66
CA PRO A 283 2.90 14.43 -11.24
C PRO A 283 3.88 13.45 -10.62
N ALA A 284 4.84 13.95 -9.84
CA ALA A 284 5.84 13.16 -9.11
C ALA A 284 5.36 12.69 -7.74
N ASN A 285 4.34 13.36 -7.20
CA ASN A 285 3.78 13.03 -5.89
C ASN A 285 2.37 13.59 -5.72
N PHE A 286 1.60 12.95 -4.85
CA PHE A 286 0.52 13.61 -4.11
C PHE A 286 1.10 14.20 -2.83
N LEU A 287 0.74 15.44 -2.48
CA LEU A 287 1.10 16.03 -1.20
C LEU A 287 0.05 17.04 -0.76
N ASP A 288 -0.51 16.79 0.41
CA ASP A 288 -1.40 17.70 1.12
C ASP A 288 -0.73 18.17 2.41
N VAL A 289 -0.44 19.46 2.49
CA VAL A 289 0.16 20.06 3.68
C VAL A 289 -0.88 20.37 4.78
N GLY A 290 -2.17 20.13 4.50
CA GLY A 290 -3.27 20.41 5.41
C GLY A 290 -3.61 21.89 5.56
N GLY A 291 -4.69 22.18 6.28
CA GLY A 291 -5.19 23.54 6.53
C GLY A 291 -4.40 24.35 7.58
N GLY A 292 -3.43 23.74 8.27
CA GLY A 292 -2.63 24.34 9.32
C GLY A 292 -1.12 24.32 9.04
N ALA A 293 -0.69 24.34 7.76
CA ALA A 293 0.71 24.25 7.41
C ALA A 293 1.54 25.42 7.95
N THR A 294 2.60 25.07 8.64
CA THR A 294 3.63 26.00 9.10
C THR A 294 4.76 26.13 8.09
N ALA A 295 5.60 27.17 8.23
CA ALA A 295 6.82 27.29 7.41
C ALA A 295 7.72 26.05 7.52
N GLU A 296 7.75 25.39 8.68
CA GLU A 296 8.50 24.15 8.91
C GLU A 296 7.93 23.01 8.07
N LYS A 297 6.60 22.76 8.13
CA LYS A 297 5.94 21.72 7.30
C LYS A 297 6.18 21.94 5.81
N VAL A 298 6.11 23.20 5.35
CA VAL A 298 6.38 23.54 3.94
C VAL A 298 7.84 23.26 3.61
N THR A 299 8.79 23.58 4.49
CA THR A 299 10.24 23.32 4.28
C THR A 299 10.51 21.82 4.16
N GLU A 300 9.94 21.02 5.06
CA GLU A 300 10.12 19.56 5.01
C GLU A 300 9.44 18.95 3.77
N ALA A 301 8.29 19.47 3.37
CA ALA A 301 7.64 19.08 2.12
C ALA A 301 8.54 19.31 0.89
N PHE A 302 9.21 20.45 0.80
CA PHE A 302 10.19 20.72 -0.26
C PHE A 302 11.39 19.78 -0.20
N LYS A 303 11.96 19.53 1.00
CA LYS A 303 13.07 18.58 1.16
C LYS A 303 12.67 17.17 0.68
N ILE A 304 11.49 16.72 1.06
CA ILE A 304 10.96 15.40 0.65
C ILE A 304 10.80 15.34 -0.87
N MET A 305 10.15 16.31 -1.50
CA MET A 305 10.00 16.34 -2.96
C MET A 305 11.35 16.34 -3.70
N LEU A 306 12.35 17.03 -3.16
CA LEU A 306 13.70 17.12 -3.76
C LEU A 306 14.50 15.82 -3.64
N THR A 307 14.05 14.82 -2.86
CA THR A 307 14.67 13.48 -2.87
C THR A 307 14.37 12.70 -4.15
N SER A 308 13.34 13.09 -4.91
CA SER A 308 13.00 12.46 -6.17
C SER A 308 14.01 12.81 -7.27
N ALA A 309 14.77 11.82 -7.73
CA ALA A 309 15.77 11.99 -8.79
C ALA A 309 15.19 12.45 -10.14
N ASN A 310 13.89 12.24 -10.36
CA ASN A 310 13.21 12.59 -11.61
C ASN A 310 12.61 13.99 -11.60
N LEU A 311 12.68 14.71 -10.48
CA LEU A 311 12.02 16.02 -10.32
C LEU A 311 12.59 17.07 -11.26
N LYS A 312 11.74 17.70 -12.09
CA LYS A 312 12.13 18.73 -13.05
C LYS A 312 11.50 20.09 -12.78
N ALA A 313 10.38 20.16 -12.08
CA ALA A 313 9.71 21.39 -11.68
C ALA A 313 8.80 21.13 -10.48
N ILE A 314 8.42 22.18 -9.76
CA ILE A 314 7.47 22.11 -8.64
C ILE A 314 6.30 23.06 -8.92
N LEU A 315 5.08 22.59 -8.67
CA LEU A 315 3.86 23.39 -8.61
C LEU A 315 3.37 23.48 -7.16
N VAL A 316 3.34 24.70 -6.64
CA VAL A 316 2.64 25.03 -5.40
C VAL A 316 1.27 25.59 -5.75
N ASN A 317 0.20 24.92 -5.34
CA ASN A 317 -1.17 25.35 -5.59
C ASN A 317 -1.94 25.46 -4.28
N ILE A 318 -2.16 26.70 -3.83
CA ILE A 318 -2.77 27.02 -2.55
C ILE A 318 -4.13 27.71 -2.74
N PHE A 319 -5.11 27.25 -1.98
CA PHE A 319 -6.33 27.98 -1.77
C PHE A 319 -6.43 28.40 -0.31
N GLY A 320 -6.23 29.71 -0.07
CA GLY A 320 -6.24 30.29 1.25
C GLY A 320 -7.66 30.42 1.81
N GLY A 321 -7.96 29.58 2.79
CA GLY A 321 -9.14 29.68 3.63
C GLY A 321 -8.72 30.01 5.07
N ILE A 322 -8.67 28.99 5.93
CA ILE A 322 -8.11 29.08 7.28
C ILE A 322 -6.62 29.41 7.20
N MET A 323 -5.91 28.77 6.29
CA MET A 323 -4.52 29.09 5.96
C MET A 323 -4.47 30.32 5.07
N LYS A 324 -3.64 31.30 5.42
CA LYS A 324 -3.51 32.57 4.69
C LYS A 324 -2.39 32.47 3.64
N CYS A 325 -2.59 33.11 2.50
CA CYS A 325 -1.61 33.10 1.40
C CYS A 325 -0.27 33.75 1.77
N ASP A 326 -0.25 34.79 2.60
CA ASP A 326 0.96 35.42 3.10
C ASP A 326 1.80 34.46 3.94
N THR A 327 1.20 33.70 4.86
CA THR A 327 1.91 32.69 5.68
C THR A 327 2.55 31.60 4.81
N ILE A 328 1.82 31.16 3.77
CA ILE A 328 2.39 30.15 2.83
C ILE A 328 3.48 30.77 1.97
N ALA A 329 3.33 32.02 1.51
CA ALA A 329 4.36 32.69 0.75
C ALA A 329 5.68 32.77 1.54
N GLU A 330 5.63 33.14 2.82
CA GLU A 330 6.78 33.13 3.73
C GLU A 330 7.38 31.74 3.89
N GLY A 331 6.55 30.70 4.05
CA GLY A 331 6.96 29.31 4.12
C GLY A 331 7.68 28.86 2.83
N VAL A 332 7.11 29.14 1.68
CA VAL A 332 7.68 28.82 0.36
C VAL A 332 9.03 29.53 0.15
N ILE A 333 9.11 30.83 0.47
CA ILE A 333 10.35 31.62 0.37
C ILE A 333 11.43 31.03 1.29
N THR A 334 11.09 30.77 2.55
CA THR A 334 12.02 30.22 3.55
C THR A 334 12.50 28.84 3.12
N ALA A 335 11.60 27.97 2.71
CA ALA A 335 11.92 26.64 2.22
C ALA A 335 12.83 26.68 0.98
N SER A 336 12.46 27.48 -0.03
CA SER A 336 13.23 27.61 -1.28
C SER A 336 14.68 28.08 -1.04
N ARG A 337 14.87 29.00 -0.09
CA ARG A 337 16.20 29.44 0.33
C ARG A 337 16.97 28.37 1.08
N ALA A 338 16.33 27.70 2.03
CA ALA A 338 16.95 26.67 2.86
C ALA A 338 17.44 25.48 2.03
N VAL A 339 16.66 25.04 1.04
CA VAL A 339 17.00 23.90 0.17
C VAL A 339 17.82 24.31 -1.06
N LYS A 340 18.09 25.60 -1.27
CA LYS A 340 18.75 26.14 -2.47
C LYS A 340 18.11 25.62 -3.75
N LEU A 341 16.78 25.81 -3.87
CA LEU A 341 15.96 25.23 -4.91
C LEU A 341 16.56 25.44 -6.32
N ALA A 342 16.89 24.33 -6.99
CA ALA A 342 17.53 24.32 -8.29
C ALA A 342 16.55 24.07 -9.46
N VAL A 343 15.30 23.67 -9.15
CA VAL A 343 14.27 23.41 -10.15
C VAL A 343 13.28 24.57 -10.26
N PRO A 344 12.66 24.81 -11.44
CA PRO A 344 11.64 25.83 -11.59
C PRO A 344 10.50 25.67 -10.61
N LEU A 345 10.05 26.79 -10.02
CA LEU A 345 8.93 26.84 -9.09
C LEU A 345 7.80 27.68 -9.66
N VAL A 346 6.66 27.03 -9.89
CA VAL A 346 5.41 27.69 -10.26
C VAL A 346 4.51 27.79 -9.04
N VAL A 347 3.95 28.97 -8.77
CA VAL A 347 3.10 29.19 -7.61
C VAL A 347 1.77 29.81 -8.03
N ARG A 348 0.69 29.15 -7.65
CA ARG A 348 -0.68 29.66 -7.74
C ARG A 348 -1.23 29.80 -6.33
N MET A 349 -1.65 31.01 -5.96
CA MET A 349 -2.27 31.34 -4.68
C MET A 349 -3.59 32.05 -4.91
N LYS A 350 -4.65 31.59 -4.24
CA LYS A 350 -5.99 32.22 -4.21
C LYS A 350 -6.55 32.23 -2.80
N GLY A 351 -7.37 33.23 -2.47
CA GLY A 351 -8.11 33.32 -1.21
C GLY A 351 -7.57 34.35 -0.24
N THR A 352 -7.62 34.07 1.06
CA THR A 352 -7.29 35.03 2.12
C THR A 352 -5.86 35.55 2.00
N ASN A 353 -5.68 36.87 1.97
CA ASN A 353 -4.40 37.59 1.83
C ASN A 353 -3.66 37.29 0.52
N GLU A 354 -4.39 36.97 -0.56
CA GLU A 354 -3.80 36.67 -1.88
C GLU A 354 -2.84 37.75 -2.38
N ALA A 355 -3.28 39.03 -2.35
CA ALA A 355 -2.47 40.16 -2.81
C ALA A 355 -1.16 40.32 -2.04
N LEU A 356 -1.23 40.12 -0.70
CA LEU A 356 -0.03 40.18 0.15
C LEU A 356 0.92 39.01 -0.13
N GLY A 357 0.40 37.79 -0.24
CA GLY A 357 1.20 36.60 -0.56
C GLY A 357 1.90 36.73 -1.90
N ARG A 358 1.21 37.22 -2.95
CA ARG A 358 1.81 37.47 -4.25
C ARG A 358 2.92 38.55 -4.20
N LYS A 359 2.68 39.61 -3.45
CA LYS A 359 3.67 40.67 -3.26
C LYS A 359 4.94 40.12 -2.60
N LEU A 360 4.80 39.34 -1.52
CA LEU A 360 5.93 38.71 -0.83
C LEU A 360 6.75 37.80 -1.78
N LEU A 361 6.09 36.98 -2.59
CA LEU A 361 6.75 36.14 -3.60
C LEU A 361 7.51 36.98 -4.64
N ALA A 362 6.89 38.04 -5.17
CA ALA A 362 7.51 38.91 -6.18
C ALA A 362 8.74 39.68 -5.63
N GLU A 363 8.69 40.11 -4.36
CA GLU A 363 9.75 40.82 -3.69
C GLU A 363 10.84 39.92 -3.11
N SER A 364 10.67 38.61 -3.14
CA SER A 364 11.58 37.61 -2.57
C SER A 364 12.94 37.52 -3.25
N GLY A 365 13.03 37.97 -4.51
CA GLY A 365 14.22 37.82 -5.36
C GLY A 365 14.43 36.38 -5.87
N LEU A 366 13.51 35.46 -5.62
CA LEU A 366 13.54 34.07 -6.13
C LEU A 366 12.93 33.99 -7.53
N PRO A 367 13.40 33.09 -8.41
CA PRO A 367 12.89 32.91 -9.76
C PRO A 367 11.54 32.13 -9.74
N ILE A 368 10.52 32.74 -9.11
CA ILE A 368 9.19 32.15 -8.96
C ILE A 368 8.31 32.57 -10.14
N ILE A 369 7.66 31.59 -10.76
CA ILE A 369 6.69 31.80 -11.83
C ILE A 369 5.29 31.83 -11.19
N SER A 370 4.65 33.00 -11.17
CA SER A 370 3.29 33.15 -10.65
C SER A 370 2.27 32.73 -11.70
N ALA A 371 1.14 32.15 -11.25
CA ALA A 371 -0.02 31.82 -12.08
C ALA A 371 -1.34 32.23 -11.40
N ASP A 372 -2.32 32.63 -12.21
CA ASP A 372 -3.62 33.09 -11.72
C ASP A 372 -4.68 32.00 -11.68
N THR A 373 -4.67 31.11 -12.62
CA THR A 373 -5.62 30.00 -12.74
C THR A 373 -4.91 28.66 -12.60
N MET A 374 -5.66 27.60 -12.33
CA MET A 374 -5.12 26.23 -12.25
C MET A 374 -4.63 25.77 -13.63
N ALA A 375 -5.36 26.11 -14.69
CA ALA A 375 -4.98 25.82 -16.06
C ALA A 375 -3.64 26.48 -16.42
N GLU A 376 -3.49 27.77 -16.14
CA GLU A 376 -2.25 28.52 -16.37
C GLU A 376 -1.07 27.95 -15.53
N ALA A 377 -1.34 27.55 -14.29
CA ALA A 377 -0.31 26.97 -13.44
C ALA A 377 0.18 25.61 -14.00
N ALA A 378 -0.73 24.78 -14.47
CA ALA A 378 -0.40 23.52 -15.11
C ALA A 378 0.37 23.72 -16.43
N GLU A 379 -0.09 24.63 -17.28
CA GLU A 379 0.60 24.97 -18.53
C GLU A 379 2.04 25.44 -18.28
N ARG A 380 2.22 26.39 -17.33
CA ARG A 380 3.53 26.95 -16.99
C ARG A 380 4.47 25.93 -16.37
N VAL A 381 3.98 25.06 -15.46
CA VAL A 381 4.85 24.06 -14.86
C VAL A 381 5.25 22.97 -15.86
N VAL A 382 4.36 22.57 -16.76
CA VAL A 382 4.68 21.63 -17.85
C VAL A 382 5.69 22.23 -18.82
N ALA A 383 5.52 23.50 -19.19
CA ALA A 383 6.49 24.21 -20.04
C ALA A 383 7.87 24.30 -19.35
N ALA A 384 7.89 24.55 -18.04
CA ALA A 384 9.12 24.64 -17.26
C ALA A 384 9.91 23.32 -17.23
N THR A 385 9.23 22.16 -17.23
CA THR A 385 9.92 20.85 -17.29
C THR A 385 10.66 20.63 -18.61
N ARG A 386 10.23 21.25 -19.69
CA ARG A 386 10.84 21.14 -21.03
C ARG A 386 12.05 22.08 -21.19
N ALA A 387 12.06 23.20 -20.45
CA ALA A 387 13.13 24.19 -20.46
C ALA A 387 14.28 23.85 -19.50
N ALA A 388 14.06 22.95 -18.54
CA ALA A 388 15.09 22.52 -17.60
C ALA A 388 16.19 21.73 -18.33
N PRO A 389 17.49 22.07 -18.16
CA PRO A 389 18.57 21.32 -18.78
C PRO A 389 18.55 19.87 -18.30
N ALA A 390 18.69 18.91 -19.24
CA ALA A 390 18.88 17.50 -18.92
C ALA A 390 20.20 17.37 -18.13
N GLY A 391 20.12 17.14 -16.82
CA GLY A 391 21.30 16.86 -16.02
C GLY A 391 21.56 17.68 -14.77
N ALA A 392 20.57 18.35 -14.18
CA ALA A 392 20.69 18.83 -12.79
C ALA A 392 20.49 17.65 -11.83
N THR A 393 21.46 16.75 -11.77
CA THR A 393 21.62 15.82 -10.64
C THR A 393 22.09 16.62 -9.42
N VAL A 394 21.27 16.66 -8.37
CA VAL A 394 21.63 17.17 -7.03
C VAL A 394 22.44 16.13 -6.29
#